data_e3ce4464194e3361a6fe80d22d6a331c
#
_entry.id   e3ce4464194e3361a6fe80d22d6a331c
#
_cell.length_a   1.000
_cell.length_b   1.000
_cell.length_c   1.000
_cell.angle_alpha   90.00
_cell.angle_beta   90.00
_cell.angle_gamma   90.00
#
_symmetry.space_group_name_H-M   'P 1'
#
loop_
_entity.id
_entity.type
_entity.pdbx_description
1 polymer ?
#
loop_
_entity_poly.entity_id
_entity_poly.type
_entity_poly.pdbx_seq_one_letter_code
_entity_poly.pdbx_strand_id
1 'polypeptide(L)'
;VYVDFEDRRPKHNFEFKTVDKNYLSHITWPEGHPCAGQPIELRDYQVETINKFIENPQCIQEIATGAGKTIITAALCQLVEPYGRTLTIVPNKSLVTQTEEDFLACNLDVGVYYGDRKELGRFNTIATWQSLNVLEKKSKDEHTTDFLEAIKGINTVIIDEVHMAKADVLKRLLTGPFAHCGIRWGLTGTVPKADFEFMGLKCSIGEVANRIQASELQDKGVLANCHVNVLQTQDHPQFKTYAEELKWLTTDSNRMSWIAKTIEHIATSGNTLILVDRISAGEILQTVSYTHLTLPTILLV
;
A
#
# COMPACT_ATOMS: atom_id res chain seq x y z
N VAL A 1 -11.04 -10.51 -41.40
CA VAL A 1 -11.03 -9.05 -41.29
C VAL A 1 -10.20 -8.71 -40.09
N TYR A 2 -8.94 -8.37 -40.32
CA TYR A 2 -8.09 -7.79 -39.26
C TYR A 2 -8.61 -6.38 -38.99
N VAL A 3 -9.28 -6.17 -37.88
CA VAL A 3 -9.56 -4.83 -37.37
C VAL A 3 -8.23 -4.38 -36.74
N ASP A 4 -7.58 -3.46 -37.41
CA ASP A 4 -6.44 -2.74 -36.86
C ASP A 4 -6.97 -1.94 -35.69
N PHE A 5 -6.75 -2.43 -34.46
CA PHE A 5 -7.02 -1.67 -33.24
C PHE A 5 -5.92 -0.60 -33.16
N GLU A 6 -6.05 0.46 -33.95
CA GLU A 6 -5.33 1.67 -33.64
C GLU A 6 -5.55 1.99 -32.17
N ASP A 7 -4.45 2.12 -31.45
CA ASP A 7 -4.47 2.45 -30.04
C ASP A 7 -5.16 3.80 -29.85
N ARG A 8 -6.46 3.76 -29.56
CA ARG A 8 -7.31 4.96 -29.36
C ARG A 8 -7.06 5.65 -28.00
N ARG A 9 -6.06 5.19 -27.25
CA ARG A 9 -5.64 5.89 -26.03
C ARG A 9 -5.14 7.28 -26.42
N PRO A 10 -5.52 8.34 -25.69
CA PRO A 10 -4.96 9.65 -25.94
C PRO A 10 -3.44 9.55 -25.87
N LYS A 11 -2.76 9.86 -26.96
CA LYS A 11 -1.29 9.98 -26.95
C LYS A 11 -0.95 11.24 -26.18
N HIS A 12 -0.82 11.09 -24.86
CA HIS A 12 -0.29 12.16 -24.04
C HIS A 12 1.23 12.19 -24.25
N ASN A 13 1.74 13.26 -24.83
CA ASN A 13 3.17 13.52 -24.85
C ASN A 13 3.56 14.03 -23.47
N PHE A 14 3.92 13.12 -22.56
CA PHE A 14 4.53 13.48 -21.28
C PHE A 14 6.04 13.65 -21.51
N GLU A 15 6.53 14.86 -21.32
CA GLU A 15 7.95 15.16 -21.37
C GLU A 15 8.50 15.26 -19.94
N PHE A 16 8.83 14.12 -19.37
CA PHE A 16 9.45 14.07 -18.06
C PHE A 16 10.96 14.25 -18.16
N LYS A 17 11.51 15.04 -17.24
CA LYS A 17 12.95 15.07 -16.99
C LYS A 17 13.28 13.97 -15.98
N THR A 18 14.40 13.29 -16.19
CA THR A 18 14.93 12.34 -15.22
C THR A 18 15.18 13.04 -13.88
N VAL A 19 14.85 12.36 -12.79
CA VAL A 19 15.13 12.86 -11.44
C VAL A 19 16.51 12.39 -10.98
N ASP A 20 17.12 13.16 -10.11
CA ASP A 20 18.35 12.84 -9.39
C ASP A 20 18.10 12.72 -7.87
N LYS A 21 19.16 12.50 -7.11
CA LYS A 21 19.08 12.37 -5.64
C LYS A 21 18.50 13.61 -4.96
N ASN A 22 18.71 14.78 -5.53
CA ASN A 22 18.35 16.06 -4.95
C ASN A 22 16.94 16.52 -5.35
N TYR A 23 16.19 15.70 -6.07
CA TYR A 23 14.87 16.08 -6.57
C TYR A 23 13.93 16.61 -5.48
N LEU A 24 13.95 16.00 -4.28
CA LEU A 24 13.17 16.41 -3.13
C LEU A 24 13.94 17.29 -2.12
N SER A 25 15.17 17.71 -2.41
CA SER A 25 16.03 18.43 -1.46
C SER A 25 15.51 19.82 -1.03
N HIS A 26 14.52 20.34 -1.71
CA HIS A 26 13.80 21.57 -1.33
C HIS A 26 12.82 21.35 -0.15
N ILE A 27 12.61 20.09 0.25
CA ILE A 27 11.78 19.66 1.39
C ILE A 27 12.71 19.13 2.47
N THR A 28 12.36 19.37 3.74
CA THR A 28 13.09 18.84 4.89
C THR A 28 12.27 17.80 5.62
N TRP A 29 12.94 16.81 6.22
CA TRP A 29 12.29 15.82 7.05
C TRP A 29 11.53 16.48 8.22
N PRO A 30 10.28 16.04 8.50
CA PRO A 30 9.44 16.61 9.55
C PRO A 30 10.01 16.31 10.95
N GLU A 31 9.51 17.06 11.95
CA GLU A 31 9.79 16.77 13.36
C GLU A 31 9.39 15.33 13.72
N GLY A 32 10.20 14.67 14.52
CA GLY A 32 10.01 13.26 14.90
C GLY A 32 10.69 12.25 13.98
N HIS A 33 11.15 12.65 12.80
CA HIS A 33 11.98 11.79 11.95
C HIS A 33 13.45 11.82 12.42
N PRO A 34 14.21 10.69 12.36
CA PRO A 34 15.64 10.66 12.76
C PRO A 34 16.51 11.69 12.04
N CYS A 35 16.13 12.11 10.86
CA CYS A 35 16.81 13.13 10.05
C CYS A 35 16.08 14.49 10.05
N ALA A 36 15.26 14.79 11.08
CA ALA A 36 14.47 16.02 11.14
C ALA A 36 15.29 17.28 10.81
N GLY A 37 14.73 18.15 9.96
CA GLY A 37 15.37 19.39 9.51
C GLY A 37 16.44 19.23 8.42
N GLN A 38 16.83 18.01 8.06
CA GLN A 38 17.72 17.76 6.92
C GLN A 38 16.92 17.70 5.61
N PRO A 39 17.48 18.11 4.46
CA PRO A 39 16.87 17.92 3.16
C PRO A 39 16.53 16.46 2.88
N ILE A 40 15.43 16.21 2.17
CA ILE A 40 15.09 14.87 1.72
C ILE A 40 15.92 14.53 0.48
N GLU A 41 16.86 13.61 0.65
CA GLU A 41 17.64 13.04 -0.45
C GLU A 41 17.11 11.67 -0.82
N LEU A 42 16.87 11.46 -2.12
CA LEU A 42 16.45 10.17 -2.64
C LEU A 42 17.63 9.18 -2.63
N ARG A 43 17.37 7.96 -2.25
CA ARG A 43 18.35 6.86 -2.36
C ARG A 43 18.50 6.44 -3.82
N ASP A 44 19.64 5.86 -4.20
CA ASP A 44 19.94 5.46 -5.58
C ASP A 44 18.82 4.61 -6.21
N TYR A 45 18.34 3.61 -5.48
CA TYR A 45 17.26 2.74 -5.96
C TYR A 45 15.89 3.48 -6.06
N GLN A 46 15.65 4.52 -5.25
CA GLN A 46 14.45 5.35 -5.36
C GLN A 46 14.51 6.21 -6.62
N VAL A 47 15.66 6.80 -6.92
CA VAL A 47 15.91 7.51 -8.17
C VAL A 47 15.70 6.61 -9.38
N GLU A 48 16.27 5.40 -9.36
CA GLU A 48 16.08 4.40 -10.42
C GLU A 48 14.60 4.04 -10.58
N THR A 49 13.88 3.79 -9.46
CA THR A 49 12.45 3.46 -9.46
C THR A 49 11.62 4.57 -10.10
N ILE A 50 11.84 5.82 -9.69
CA ILE A 50 11.10 6.98 -10.22
C ILE A 50 11.37 7.11 -11.72
N ASN A 51 12.63 7.03 -12.15
CA ASN A 51 12.99 7.11 -13.56
C ASN A 51 12.40 5.98 -14.40
N LYS A 52 12.29 4.76 -13.84
CA LYS A 52 11.58 3.65 -14.49
C LYS A 52 10.07 3.89 -14.65
N PHE A 53 9.43 4.57 -13.69
CA PHE A 53 8.05 5.02 -13.85
C PHE A 53 7.91 6.06 -14.98
N ILE A 54 8.82 7.01 -15.06
CA ILE A 54 8.86 8.04 -16.11
C ILE A 54 8.98 7.42 -17.50
N GLU A 55 9.85 6.42 -17.66
CA GLU A 55 10.06 5.69 -18.91
C GLU A 55 8.82 4.87 -19.30
N ASN A 56 8.00 4.47 -18.32
CA ASN A 56 6.87 3.58 -18.49
C ASN A 56 5.59 4.19 -17.88
N PRO A 57 4.85 5.01 -18.62
CA PRO A 57 3.65 5.68 -18.11
C PRO A 57 2.56 4.73 -17.60
N GLN A 58 2.58 3.47 -18.01
CA GLN A 58 1.66 2.44 -17.56
C GLN A 58 2.45 1.19 -17.15
N CYS A 59 2.75 1.04 -15.88
CA CYS A 59 3.51 -0.09 -15.37
C CYS A 59 3.26 -0.36 -13.89
N ILE A 60 3.67 -1.55 -13.48
CA ILE A 60 3.75 -1.97 -12.08
C ILE A 60 5.23 -2.06 -11.70
N GLN A 61 5.58 -1.68 -10.48
CA GLN A 61 6.88 -1.96 -9.91
C GLN A 61 6.73 -2.74 -8.60
N GLU A 62 7.47 -3.83 -8.50
CA GLU A 62 7.57 -4.62 -7.28
C GLU A 62 8.69 -4.04 -6.42
N ILE A 63 8.30 -3.44 -5.30
CA ILE A 63 9.22 -2.70 -4.42
C ILE A 63 9.02 -3.22 -3.00
N ALA A 64 10.05 -3.76 -2.41
CA ALA A 64 10.02 -4.33 -1.07
C ALA A 64 9.37 -3.39 -0.04
N THR A 65 8.68 -3.97 0.93
CA THR A 65 8.16 -3.22 2.08
C THR A 65 9.31 -2.58 2.85
N GLY A 66 9.13 -1.35 3.32
CA GLY A 66 10.19 -0.58 3.99
C GLY A 66 11.16 0.15 3.07
N ALA A 67 11.03 0.02 1.74
CA ALA A 67 11.86 0.72 0.76
C ALA A 67 11.52 2.22 0.60
N GLY A 68 10.52 2.74 1.33
CA GLY A 68 10.10 4.13 1.22
C GLY A 68 9.19 4.39 0.01
N LYS A 69 8.26 3.49 -0.28
CA LYS A 69 7.27 3.64 -1.37
C LYS A 69 6.53 4.98 -1.31
N THR A 70 6.21 5.47 -0.11
CA THR A 70 5.49 6.74 0.06
C THR A 70 6.30 7.94 -0.44
N ILE A 71 7.60 7.98 -0.19
CA ILE A 71 8.50 9.03 -0.71
C ILE A 71 8.59 8.96 -2.23
N ILE A 72 8.67 7.76 -2.79
CA ILE A 72 8.64 7.55 -4.25
C ILE A 72 7.32 8.09 -4.81
N THR A 73 6.18 7.73 -4.18
CA THR A 73 4.86 8.19 -4.62
C THR A 73 4.71 9.71 -4.51
N ALA A 74 5.21 10.34 -3.44
CA ALA A 74 5.21 11.79 -3.29
C ALA A 74 6.04 12.48 -4.39
N ALA A 75 7.21 11.96 -4.71
CA ALA A 75 8.03 12.47 -5.81
C ALA A 75 7.30 12.34 -7.17
N LEU A 76 6.64 11.20 -7.41
CA LEU A 76 5.83 11.00 -8.61
C LEU A 76 4.66 11.97 -8.70
N CYS A 77 3.97 12.24 -7.58
CA CYS A 77 2.89 13.23 -7.52
C CYS A 77 3.37 14.63 -7.90
N GLN A 78 4.51 15.10 -7.37
CA GLN A 78 5.09 16.38 -7.76
C GLN A 78 5.46 16.43 -9.24
N LEU A 79 6.02 15.36 -9.73
CA LEU A 79 6.49 15.26 -11.12
C LEU A 79 5.33 15.37 -12.14
N VAL A 80 4.16 14.82 -11.81
CA VAL A 80 3.01 14.81 -12.71
C VAL A 80 2.06 16.00 -12.52
N GLU A 81 2.25 16.83 -11.49
CA GLU A 81 1.41 17.98 -11.18
C GLU A 81 1.16 18.92 -12.39
N PRO A 82 2.18 19.21 -13.25
CA PRO A 82 1.95 20.04 -14.43
C PRO A 82 0.99 19.44 -15.48
N TYR A 83 0.75 18.14 -15.41
CA TYR A 83 -0.10 17.41 -16.36
C TYR A 83 -1.53 17.20 -15.89
N GLY A 84 -1.83 17.57 -14.65
CA GLY A 84 -3.16 17.47 -14.07
C GLY A 84 -3.18 16.86 -12.67
N ARG A 85 -4.39 16.53 -12.21
CA ARG A 85 -4.61 15.98 -10.88
C ARG A 85 -4.22 14.52 -10.78
N THR A 86 -3.75 14.13 -9.60
CA THR A 86 -3.38 12.75 -9.27
C THR A 86 -4.38 12.13 -8.32
N LEU A 87 -4.74 10.88 -8.58
CA LEU A 87 -5.49 10.02 -7.67
C LEU A 87 -4.58 8.90 -7.16
N THR A 88 -4.33 8.86 -5.86
CA THR A 88 -3.62 7.76 -5.20
C THR A 88 -4.62 6.83 -4.54
N ILE A 89 -4.65 5.57 -4.98
CA ILE A 89 -5.54 4.54 -4.45
C ILE A 89 -4.76 3.68 -3.46
N VAL A 90 -5.27 3.60 -2.23
CA VAL A 90 -4.70 2.77 -1.16
C VAL A 90 -5.70 1.72 -0.68
N PRO A 91 -5.26 0.58 -0.10
CA PRO A 91 -6.14 -0.55 0.18
C PRO A 91 -7.11 -0.31 1.34
N ASN A 92 -6.75 0.49 2.34
CA ASN A 92 -7.55 0.64 3.55
C ASN A 92 -7.45 2.05 4.17
N LYS A 93 -8.33 2.31 5.16
CA LYS A 93 -8.45 3.60 5.83
C LYS A 93 -7.18 4.04 6.57
N SER A 94 -6.50 3.12 7.24
CA SER A 94 -5.28 3.45 8.00
C SER A 94 -4.17 3.96 7.09
N LEU A 95 -4.03 3.34 5.90
CA LEU A 95 -3.06 3.79 4.90
C LEU A 95 -3.45 5.14 4.27
N VAL A 96 -4.75 5.48 4.18
CA VAL A 96 -5.15 6.82 3.73
C VAL A 96 -4.59 7.88 4.67
N THR A 97 -4.80 7.72 5.98
CA THR A 97 -4.34 8.69 6.99
C THR A 97 -2.81 8.81 6.99
N GLN A 98 -2.12 7.68 6.98
CA GLN A 98 -0.66 7.66 6.94
C GLN A 98 -0.11 8.32 5.67
N THR A 99 -0.65 7.98 4.50
CA THR A 99 -0.20 8.55 3.22
C THR A 99 -0.51 10.05 3.15
N GLU A 100 -1.63 10.50 3.74
CA GLU A 100 -1.96 11.92 3.83
C GLU A 100 -0.92 12.69 4.66
N GLU A 101 -0.57 12.19 5.84
CA GLU A 101 0.46 12.79 6.71
C GLU A 101 1.81 12.88 5.98
N ASP A 102 2.22 11.81 5.32
CA ASP A 102 3.46 11.77 4.56
C ASP A 102 3.46 12.73 3.36
N PHE A 103 2.32 12.86 2.65
CA PHE A 103 2.19 13.77 1.52
C PHE A 103 2.20 15.23 1.97
N LEU A 104 1.54 15.56 3.08
CA LEU A 104 1.59 16.87 3.69
C LEU A 104 3.02 17.23 4.15
N ALA A 105 3.75 16.27 4.71
CA ALA A 105 5.16 16.44 5.05
C ALA A 105 6.05 16.69 3.82
N CYS A 106 5.63 16.22 2.65
CA CYS A 106 6.27 16.49 1.35
C CYS A 106 5.71 17.76 0.65
N ASN A 107 5.00 18.64 1.35
CA ASN A 107 4.41 19.87 0.82
C ASN A 107 3.46 19.69 -0.36
N LEU A 108 2.79 18.53 -0.47
CA LEU A 108 1.79 18.29 -1.49
C LEU A 108 0.43 18.90 -1.09
N ASP A 109 -0.29 19.47 -2.07
CA ASP A 109 -1.70 19.84 -1.91
C ASP A 109 -2.54 18.56 -2.00
N VAL A 110 -2.98 18.04 -0.85
CA VAL A 110 -3.64 16.74 -0.74
C VAL A 110 -5.02 16.85 -0.12
N GLY A 111 -5.96 16.07 -0.64
CA GLY A 111 -7.26 15.83 -0.04
C GLY A 111 -7.52 14.34 0.03
N VAL A 112 -8.46 13.92 0.86
CA VAL A 112 -8.78 12.51 1.08
C VAL A 112 -10.24 12.20 0.81
N TYR A 113 -10.49 11.03 0.22
CA TYR A 113 -11.82 10.56 -0.08
C TYR A 113 -12.07 9.15 0.49
N TYR A 114 -12.55 9.11 1.72
CA TYR A 114 -13.00 7.88 2.38
C TYR A 114 -13.95 8.16 3.53
N GLY A 115 -14.78 7.19 3.94
CA GLY A 115 -15.70 7.34 5.07
C GLY A 115 -16.50 8.64 4.99
N ASP A 116 -16.39 9.47 6.01
CA ASP A 116 -17.08 10.77 6.12
C ASP A 116 -16.29 11.93 5.47
N ARG A 117 -15.00 11.74 5.20
CA ARG A 117 -14.16 12.75 4.56
C ARG A 117 -14.31 12.68 3.04
N LYS A 118 -14.70 13.79 2.42
CA LYS A 118 -15.05 13.91 0.99
C LYS A 118 -14.31 15.07 0.32
N GLU A 119 -13.02 15.16 0.52
CA GLU A 119 -12.17 16.25 0.05
C GLU A 119 -11.69 15.97 -1.38
N LEU A 120 -12.54 16.26 -2.34
CA LEU A 120 -12.22 16.19 -3.76
C LEU A 120 -11.82 17.58 -4.28
N GLY A 121 -11.11 17.61 -5.41
CA GLY A 121 -10.74 18.88 -6.04
C GLY A 121 -9.34 19.38 -5.74
N ARG A 122 -8.59 18.73 -4.86
CA ARG A 122 -7.17 19.01 -4.63
C ARG A 122 -6.30 18.43 -5.76
N PHE A 123 -5.06 18.91 -5.88
CA PHE A 123 -4.12 18.36 -6.88
C PHE A 123 -3.89 16.87 -6.67
N ASN A 124 -3.70 16.46 -5.44
CA ASN A 124 -3.55 15.06 -5.07
C ASN A 124 -4.76 14.63 -4.25
N THR A 125 -5.38 13.55 -4.63
CA THR A 125 -6.49 12.94 -3.87
C THR A 125 -6.10 11.53 -3.49
N ILE A 126 -6.17 11.21 -2.20
CA ILE A 126 -5.96 9.85 -1.70
C ILE A 126 -7.33 9.23 -1.43
N ALA A 127 -7.58 8.05 -1.96
CA ALA A 127 -8.85 7.36 -1.81
C ALA A 127 -8.67 5.85 -1.62
N THR A 128 -9.66 5.20 -1.03
CA THR A 128 -9.75 3.74 -1.12
C THR A 128 -10.57 3.34 -2.34
N TRP A 129 -10.23 2.20 -2.97
CA TRP A 129 -11.00 1.69 -4.11
C TRP A 129 -12.47 1.42 -3.74
N GLN A 130 -12.76 1.07 -2.47
CA GLN A 130 -14.10 0.87 -1.95
C GLN A 130 -14.92 2.16 -2.01
N SER A 131 -14.33 3.27 -1.54
CA SER A 131 -15.00 4.58 -1.54
C SER A 131 -15.30 5.07 -2.95
N LEU A 132 -14.37 4.87 -3.88
CA LEU A 132 -14.58 5.20 -5.29
C LEU A 132 -15.69 4.35 -5.92
N ASN A 133 -15.73 3.06 -5.62
CA ASN A 133 -16.79 2.16 -6.10
C ASN A 133 -18.17 2.55 -5.56
N VAL A 134 -18.24 2.97 -4.29
CA VAL A 134 -19.51 3.45 -3.69
C VAL A 134 -19.94 4.76 -4.36
N LEU A 135 -19.04 5.71 -4.57
CA LEU A 135 -19.37 6.97 -5.22
C LEU A 135 -19.85 6.75 -6.65
N GLU A 136 -19.19 5.89 -7.43
CA GLU A 136 -19.59 5.58 -8.79
C GLU A 136 -20.98 4.93 -8.84
N LYS A 137 -21.25 3.96 -7.97
CA LYS A 137 -22.58 3.32 -7.90
C LYS A 137 -23.65 4.32 -7.53
N LYS A 138 -23.42 5.12 -6.46
CA LYS A 138 -24.36 6.12 -6.01
C LYS A 138 -24.67 7.13 -7.12
N SER A 139 -23.66 7.63 -7.81
CA SER A 139 -23.82 8.57 -8.92
C SER A 139 -24.64 7.97 -10.07
N LYS A 140 -24.49 6.68 -10.36
CA LYS A 140 -25.29 5.97 -11.38
C LYS A 140 -26.74 5.76 -10.93
N ASP A 141 -26.95 5.34 -9.68
CA ASP A 141 -28.28 5.03 -9.15
C ASP A 141 -29.13 6.31 -8.99
N GLU A 142 -28.51 7.41 -8.58
CA GLU A 142 -29.15 8.72 -8.41
C GLU A 142 -29.17 9.55 -9.71
N HIS A 143 -28.58 9.04 -10.81
CA HIS A 143 -28.44 9.74 -12.09
C HIS A 143 -27.78 11.11 -11.96
N THR A 144 -26.78 11.23 -11.07
CA THR A 144 -26.00 12.46 -10.85
C THR A 144 -24.67 12.44 -11.60
N THR A 145 -24.04 13.61 -11.73
CA THR A 145 -22.70 13.76 -12.32
C THR A 145 -21.59 13.78 -11.29
N ASP A 146 -21.91 13.57 -10.01
CA ASP A 146 -20.98 13.73 -8.89
C ASP A 146 -19.66 12.97 -9.06
N PHE A 147 -19.76 11.72 -9.56
CA PHE A 147 -18.57 10.92 -9.81
C PHE A 147 -17.71 11.49 -10.95
N LEU A 148 -18.33 11.91 -12.04
CA LEU A 148 -17.62 12.50 -13.19
C LEU A 148 -16.98 13.84 -12.83
N GLU A 149 -17.66 14.65 -12.01
CA GLU A 149 -17.08 15.90 -11.48
C GLU A 149 -15.92 15.64 -10.54
N ALA A 150 -16.04 14.63 -9.68
CA ALA A 150 -15.00 14.24 -8.77
C ALA A 150 -13.69 13.84 -9.48
N ILE A 151 -13.80 13.10 -10.59
CA ILE A 151 -12.64 12.62 -11.36
C ILE A 151 -12.15 13.61 -12.43
N LYS A 152 -12.85 14.72 -12.64
CA LYS A 152 -12.49 15.73 -13.65
C LYS A 152 -11.06 16.25 -13.43
N GLY A 153 -10.27 16.22 -14.49
CA GLY A 153 -8.87 16.68 -14.47
C GLY A 153 -7.87 15.69 -13.84
N ILE A 154 -8.31 14.50 -13.41
CA ILE A 154 -7.39 13.44 -13.01
C ILE A 154 -6.79 12.81 -14.26
N ASN A 155 -5.49 12.95 -14.44
CA ASN A 155 -4.71 12.38 -15.55
C ASN A 155 -3.77 11.26 -15.09
N THR A 156 -3.53 11.16 -13.79
CA THR A 156 -2.63 10.17 -13.19
C THR A 156 -3.36 9.37 -12.12
N VAL A 157 -3.23 8.06 -12.18
CA VAL A 157 -3.68 7.13 -11.13
C VAL A 157 -2.47 6.36 -10.62
N ILE A 158 -2.20 6.47 -9.32
CA ILE A 158 -1.18 5.70 -8.62
C ILE A 158 -1.89 4.71 -7.69
N ILE A 159 -1.53 3.45 -7.73
CA ILE A 159 -2.14 2.41 -6.91
C ILE A 159 -1.07 1.82 -5.99
N ASP A 160 -1.22 2.04 -4.70
CA ASP A 160 -0.35 1.41 -3.71
C ASP A 160 -0.93 0.06 -3.27
N GLU A 161 -0.03 -0.88 -2.99
CA GLU A 161 -0.35 -2.27 -2.64
C GLU A 161 -1.35 -2.91 -3.64
N VAL A 162 -1.00 -2.84 -4.92
CA VAL A 162 -1.83 -3.33 -6.05
C VAL A 162 -2.40 -4.72 -5.82
N HIS A 163 -1.64 -5.61 -5.16
CA HIS A 163 -2.05 -6.99 -4.87
C HIS A 163 -3.24 -7.09 -3.90
N MET A 164 -3.48 -6.07 -3.07
CA MET A 164 -4.59 -6.03 -2.11
C MET A 164 -5.89 -5.51 -2.73
N ALA A 165 -5.83 -4.89 -3.89
CA ALA A 165 -7.02 -4.42 -4.58
C ALA A 165 -7.79 -5.60 -5.17
N LYS A 166 -9.13 -5.59 -5.06
CA LYS A 166 -9.96 -6.55 -5.81
C LYS A 166 -9.78 -6.27 -7.30
N ALA A 167 -9.08 -7.18 -7.98
CA ALA A 167 -8.68 -7.03 -9.38
C ALA A 167 -9.85 -6.62 -10.30
N ASP A 168 -11.03 -7.20 -10.11
CA ASP A 168 -12.21 -6.89 -10.93
C ASP A 168 -12.72 -5.46 -10.74
N VAL A 169 -12.74 -4.95 -9.49
CA VAL A 169 -13.20 -3.57 -9.22
C VAL A 169 -12.19 -2.57 -9.76
N LEU A 170 -10.91 -2.79 -9.49
CA LEU A 170 -9.84 -1.92 -9.97
C LEU A 170 -9.79 -1.92 -11.51
N LYS A 171 -9.86 -3.11 -12.14
CA LYS A 171 -9.93 -3.25 -13.59
C LYS A 171 -11.11 -2.43 -14.16
N ARG A 172 -12.30 -2.59 -13.59
CA ARG A 172 -13.49 -1.87 -14.03
C ARG A 172 -13.34 -0.35 -13.92
N LEU A 173 -12.77 0.15 -12.81
CA LEU A 173 -12.52 1.57 -12.62
C LEU A 173 -11.49 2.10 -13.64
N LEU A 174 -10.37 1.39 -13.82
CA LEU A 174 -9.28 1.81 -14.70
C LEU A 174 -9.62 1.69 -16.20
N THR A 175 -10.40 0.69 -16.59
CA THR A 175 -10.82 0.53 -18.00
C THR A 175 -12.11 1.27 -18.34
N GLY A 176 -12.85 1.76 -17.37
CA GLY A 176 -14.05 2.56 -17.49
C GLY A 176 -13.79 4.03 -17.19
N PRO A 177 -14.15 4.52 -15.99
CA PRO A 177 -14.08 5.95 -15.66
C PRO A 177 -12.70 6.57 -15.80
N PHE A 178 -11.65 5.83 -15.45
CA PHE A 178 -10.26 6.29 -15.55
C PHE A 178 -9.56 5.84 -16.83
N ALA A 179 -10.30 5.37 -17.84
CA ALA A 179 -9.71 4.94 -19.11
C ALA A 179 -8.95 6.08 -19.83
N HIS A 180 -9.33 7.31 -19.57
CA HIS A 180 -8.67 8.50 -20.12
C HIS A 180 -7.33 8.84 -19.47
N CYS A 181 -7.04 8.28 -18.29
CA CYS A 181 -5.77 8.54 -17.59
C CYS A 181 -4.60 7.92 -18.36
N GLY A 182 -3.72 8.76 -18.86
CA GLY A 182 -2.54 8.33 -19.61
C GLY A 182 -1.47 7.71 -18.71
N ILE A 183 -1.44 8.10 -17.44
CA ILE A 183 -0.48 7.61 -16.45
C ILE A 183 -1.19 6.70 -15.45
N ARG A 184 -0.71 5.45 -15.33
CA ARG A 184 -1.20 4.45 -14.38
C ARG A 184 -0.03 3.71 -13.80
N TRP A 185 0.30 4.00 -12.57
CA TRP A 185 1.44 3.42 -11.87
C TRP A 185 0.98 2.57 -10.70
N GLY A 186 1.45 1.34 -10.65
CA GLY A 186 1.19 0.41 -9.57
C GLY A 186 2.44 0.14 -8.75
N LEU A 187 2.32 0.21 -7.41
CA LEU A 187 3.37 -0.19 -6.49
C LEU A 187 2.88 -1.39 -5.68
N THR A 188 3.76 -2.35 -5.43
CA THR A 188 3.45 -3.50 -4.58
C THR A 188 4.71 -4.08 -3.98
N GLY A 189 4.61 -4.58 -2.74
CA GLY A 189 5.70 -5.35 -2.12
C GLY A 189 5.75 -6.80 -2.62
N THR A 190 4.68 -7.28 -3.23
CA THR A 190 4.54 -8.67 -3.66
C THR A 190 3.65 -8.74 -4.91
N VAL A 191 4.14 -9.34 -5.97
CA VAL A 191 3.33 -9.63 -7.15
C VAL A 191 2.54 -10.93 -6.91
N PRO A 192 1.23 -10.98 -7.20
CA PRO A 192 0.45 -12.19 -7.11
C PRO A 192 1.07 -13.33 -7.92
N LYS A 193 1.15 -14.52 -7.33
CA LYS A 193 1.70 -15.71 -8.01
C LYS A 193 0.72 -16.38 -8.97
N ALA A 194 -0.59 -16.12 -8.82
CA ALA A 194 -1.62 -16.68 -9.66
C ALA A 194 -1.69 -15.91 -10.99
N ASP A 195 -1.35 -16.57 -12.08
CA ASP A 195 -1.23 -15.96 -13.40
C ASP A 195 -2.50 -15.22 -13.85
N PHE A 196 -3.69 -15.74 -13.55
CA PHE A 196 -4.93 -15.12 -13.99
C PHE A 196 -5.27 -13.82 -13.21
N GLU A 197 -5.00 -13.76 -11.90
CA GLU A 197 -5.19 -12.55 -11.09
C GLU A 197 -4.22 -11.46 -11.53
N PHE A 198 -2.98 -11.86 -11.77
CA PHE A 198 -1.96 -10.97 -12.24
C PHE A 198 -2.22 -10.45 -13.67
N MET A 199 -2.78 -11.29 -14.55
CA MET A 199 -3.18 -10.87 -15.89
C MET A 199 -4.21 -9.73 -15.85
N GLY A 200 -5.18 -9.77 -14.93
CA GLY A 200 -6.15 -8.69 -14.72
C GLY A 200 -5.50 -7.36 -14.36
N LEU A 201 -4.47 -7.38 -13.51
CA LEU A 201 -3.69 -6.20 -13.13
C LEU A 201 -2.85 -5.68 -14.30
N LYS A 202 -2.15 -6.56 -15.03
CA LYS A 202 -1.38 -6.19 -16.23
C LYS A 202 -2.24 -5.52 -17.29
N CYS A 203 -3.43 -6.07 -17.57
CA CYS A 203 -4.35 -5.49 -18.54
C CYS A 203 -4.88 -4.10 -18.15
N SER A 204 -4.93 -3.79 -16.86
CA SER A 204 -5.51 -2.53 -16.38
C SER A 204 -4.47 -1.46 -16.05
N ILE A 205 -3.28 -1.85 -15.65
CA ILE A 205 -2.20 -0.94 -15.22
C ILE A 205 -1.04 -0.99 -16.22
N GLY A 206 -0.50 -2.17 -16.49
CA GLY A 206 0.66 -2.40 -17.35
C GLY A 206 1.53 -3.55 -16.84
N GLU A 207 2.63 -3.81 -17.53
CA GLU A 207 3.61 -4.84 -17.17
C GLU A 207 4.45 -4.44 -15.94
N VAL A 208 5.13 -5.42 -15.34
CA VAL A 208 6.11 -5.17 -14.29
C VAL A 208 7.39 -4.65 -14.90
N ALA A 209 7.67 -3.37 -14.70
CA ALA A 209 8.85 -2.70 -15.28
C ALA A 209 10.12 -2.86 -14.44
N ASN A 210 9.97 -3.06 -13.11
CA ASN A 210 11.11 -3.17 -12.20
C ASN A 210 10.77 -4.03 -10.99
N ARG A 211 11.81 -4.61 -10.37
CA ARG A 211 11.69 -5.39 -9.13
C ARG A 211 12.86 -5.07 -8.21
N ILE A 212 12.54 -4.67 -6.98
CA ILE A 212 13.51 -4.42 -5.91
C ILE A 212 13.17 -5.35 -4.75
N GLN A 213 14.01 -6.34 -4.53
CA GLN A 213 13.78 -7.35 -3.51
C GLN A 213 14.27 -6.88 -2.13
N ALA A 214 13.66 -7.43 -1.07
CA ALA A 214 14.07 -7.13 0.29
C ALA A 214 15.52 -7.53 0.56
N SER A 215 15.98 -8.66 0.00
CA SER A 215 17.37 -9.12 0.12
C SER A 215 18.37 -8.11 -0.41
N GLU A 216 18.11 -7.50 -1.57
CA GLU A 216 18.99 -6.48 -2.14
C GLU A 216 19.11 -5.24 -1.24
N LEU A 217 18.01 -4.87 -0.59
CA LEU A 217 17.99 -3.72 0.33
C LEU A 217 18.61 -4.06 1.69
N GLN A 218 18.56 -5.32 2.11
CA GLN A 218 19.26 -5.83 3.29
C GLN A 218 20.78 -5.83 3.05
N ASP A 219 21.22 -6.32 1.90
CA ASP A 219 22.64 -6.33 1.51
C ASP A 219 23.22 -4.91 1.43
N LYS A 220 22.39 -3.93 1.02
CA LYS A 220 22.76 -2.50 1.01
C LYS A 220 22.62 -1.81 2.36
N GLY A 221 22.25 -2.53 3.42
CA GLY A 221 22.06 -1.97 4.77
C GLY A 221 20.86 -1.00 4.89
N VAL A 222 19.93 -1.01 3.92
CA VAL A 222 18.71 -0.19 3.92
C VAL A 222 17.63 -0.81 4.79
N LEU A 223 17.49 -2.12 4.73
CA LEU A 223 16.57 -2.90 5.55
C LEU A 223 17.34 -3.74 6.56
N ALA A 224 16.76 -3.91 7.73
CA ALA A 224 17.30 -4.82 8.74
C ALA A 224 17.23 -6.28 8.26
N ASN A 225 18.22 -7.07 8.68
CA ASN A 225 18.16 -8.51 8.46
C ASN A 225 17.06 -9.12 9.32
N CYS A 226 16.34 -10.07 8.73
CA CYS A 226 15.25 -10.79 9.39
C CYS A 226 15.58 -12.28 9.46
N HIS A 227 15.53 -12.84 10.68
CA HIS A 227 15.60 -14.27 10.91
C HIS A 227 14.21 -14.79 11.27
N VAL A 228 13.73 -15.79 10.56
CA VAL A 228 12.41 -16.39 10.80
C VAL A 228 12.59 -17.74 11.45
N ASN A 229 12.10 -17.87 12.70
CA ASN A 229 12.03 -19.14 13.42
C ASN A 229 10.59 -19.63 13.41
N VAL A 230 10.35 -20.81 12.82
CA VAL A 230 9.03 -21.45 12.81
C VAL A 230 8.96 -22.45 13.96
N LEU A 231 8.09 -22.17 14.93
CA LEU A 231 7.82 -23.10 16.05
C LEU A 231 6.60 -23.95 15.68
N GLN A 232 6.83 -25.20 15.37
CA GLN A 232 5.77 -26.15 15.05
C GLN A 232 5.29 -26.85 16.32
N THR A 233 3.99 -26.70 16.63
CA THR A 233 3.35 -27.49 17.69
C THR A 233 2.94 -28.85 17.17
N GLN A 234 2.97 -29.88 18.04
CA GLN A 234 2.63 -31.26 17.70
C GLN A 234 1.20 -31.61 18.15
N ASP A 235 0.32 -30.63 18.26
CA ASP A 235 -1.07 -30.84 18.61
C ASP A 235 -1.80 -31.42 17.39
N HIS A 236 -2.54 -32.51 17.58
CA HIS A 236 -3.30 -33.17 16.52
C HIS A 236 -4.78 -33.37 16.92
N PRO A 237 -5.48 -32.33 17.43
CA PRO A 237 -6.90 -32.47 17.70
C PRO A 237 -7.66 -32.64 16.39
N GLN A 238 -8.73 -33.44 16.42
CA GLN A 238 -9.60 -33.59 15.25
C GLN A 238 -10.88 -32.80 15.47
N PHE A 239 -11.18 -31.94 14.50
CA PHE A 239 -12.39 -31.12 14.49
C PHE A 239 -13.25 -31.43 13.27
N LYS A 240 -14.56 -31.21 13.40
CA LYS A 240 -15.50 -31.41 12.28
C LYS A 240 -15.53 -30.22 11.33
N THR A 241 -15.22 -29.04 11.85
CA THR A 241 -15.29 -27.78 11.09
C THR A 241 -14.06 -26.92 11.33
N TYR A 242 -13.69 -26.13 10.32
CA TYR A 242 -12.63 -25.12 10.44
C TYR A 242 -12.88 -24.11 11.56
N ALA A 243 -14.15 -23.75 11.79
CA ALA A 243 -14.52 -22.79 12.85
C ALA A 243 -14.22 -23.33 14.26
N GLU A 244 -14.46 -24.64 14.49
CA GLU A 244 -14.12 -25.31 15.75
C GLU A 244 -12.61 -25.37 15.95
N GLU A 245 -11.87 -25.75 14.91
CA GLU A 245 -10.42 -25.79 14.93
C GLU A 245 -9.83 -24.41 15.22
N LEU A 246 -10.26 -23.38 14.50
CA LEU A 246 -9.80 -22.02 14.70
C LEU A 246 -10.10 -21.48 16.09
N LYS A 247 -11.30 -21.79 16.63
CA LYS A 247 -11.66 -21.44 18.00
C LYS A 247 -10.71 -22.11 19.00
N TRP A 248 -10.45 -23.41 18.84
CA TRP A 248 -9.53 -24.14 19.71
C TRP A 248 -8.11 -23.55 19.61
N LEU A 249 -7.58 -23.34 18.41
CA LEU A 249 -6.26 -22.78 18.17
C LEU A 249 -6.05 -21.43 18.89
N THR A 250 -7.12 -20.63 19.03
CA THR A 250 -7.07 -19.28 19.56
C THR A 250 -7.54 -19.14 21.01
N THR A 251 -8.12 -20.19 21.62
CA THR A 251 -8.70 -20.09 22.98
C THR A 251 -8.35 -21.25 23.91
N ASP A 252 -7.69 -22.33 23.44
CA ASP A 252 -7.29 -23.42 24.32
C ASP A 252 -6.28 -22.95 25.38
N SER A 253 -6.60 -23.18 26.65
CA SER A 253 -5.83 -22.63 27.77
C SER A 253 -4.41 -23.17 27.87
N ASN A 254 -4.21 -24.46 27.55
CA ASN A 254 -2.90 -25.08 27.61
C ASN A 254 -1.99 -24.54 26.49
N ARG A 255 -2.56 -24.43 25.28
CA ARG A 255 -1.89 -23.86 24.12
C ARG A 255 -1.53 -22.41 24.35
N MET A 256 -2.48 -21.59 24.83
CA MET A 256 -2.27 -20.18 25.09
C MET A 256 -1.24 -19.94 26.21
N SER A 257 -1.24 -20.77 27.25
CA SER A 257 -0.21 -20.74 28.30
C SER A 257 1.18 -21.08 27.77
N TRP A 258 1.27 -22.08 26.87
CA TRP A 258 2.54 -22.40 26.22
C TRP A 258 3.05 -21.28 25.33
N ILE A 259 2.16 -20.67 24.52
CA ILE A 259 2.47 -19.51 23.67
C ILE A 259 2.97 -18.33 24.54
N ALA A 260 2.25 -18.00 25.63
CA ALA A 260 2.64 -16.94 26.53
C ALA A 260 4.04 -17.15 27.13
N LYS A 261 4.35 -18.35 27.64
CA LYS A 261 5.69 -18.69 28.14
C LYS A 261 6.77 -18.58 27.06
N THR A 262 6.46 -18.96 25.83
CA THR A 262 7.39 -18.82 24.71
C THR A 262 7.66 -17.34 24.40
N ILE A 263 6.60 -16.51 24.39
CA ILE A 263 6.72 -15.05 24.22
C ILE A 263 7.55 -14.43 25.33
N GLU A 264 7.34 -14.83 26.58
CA GLU A 264 8.14 -14.40 27.73
C GLU A 264 9.63 -14.65 27.50
N HIS A 265 9.96 -15.86 27.08
CA HIS A 265 11.35 -16.20 26.78
C HIS A 265 11.94 -15.34 25.66
N ILE A 266 11.17 -15.14 24.58
CA ILE A 266 11.61 -14.29 23.45
C ILE A 266 11.78 -12.83 23.90
N ALA A 267 10.86 -12.32 24.71
CA ALA A 267 10.87 -10.94 25.20
C ALA A 267 12.09 -10.58 26.05
N THR A 268 12.79 -11.58 26.62
CA THR A 268 14.05 -11.35 27.32
C THR A 268 15.17 -10.83 26.40
N SER A 269 15.06 -11.05 25.09
CA SER A 269 16.06 -10.66 24.10
C SER A 269 15.86 -9.26 23.52
N GLY A 270 14.72 -8.62 23.76
CA GLY A 270 14.42 -7.27 23.24
C GLY A 270 12.93 -6.96 23.13
N ASN A 271 12.63 -5.83 22.46
CA ASN A 271 11.26 -5.41 22.21
C ASN A 271 10.52 -6.46 21.38
N THR A 272 9.34 -6.84 21.82
CA THR A 272 8.54 -7.90 21.20
C THR A 272 7.20 -7.34 20.76
N LEU A 273 6.87 -7.51 19.47
CA LEU A 273 5.56 -7.22 18.91
C LEU A 273 4.79 -8.53 18.66
N ILE A 274 3.59 -8.63 19.20
CA ILE A 274 2.74 -9.82 19.06
C ILE A 274 1.57 -9.46 18.15
N LEU A 275 1.46 -10.15 17.02
CA LEU A 275 0.35 -10.01 16.08
C LEU A 275 -0.63 -11.18 16.28
N VAL A 276 -1.91 -10.87 16.43
CA VAL A 276 -2.99 -11.84 16.59
C VAL A 276 -4.09 -11.61 15.58
N ASP A 277 -4.64 -12.69 15.05
CA ASP A 277 -5.73 -12.64 14.07
C ASP A 277 -7.11 -12.33 14.72
N ARG A 278 -7.25 -12.62 16.02
CA ARG A 278 -8.51 -12.44 16.74
C ARG A 278 -8.34 -11.67 18.04
N ILE A 279 -9.24 -10.73 18.29
CA ILE A 279 -9.28 -9.94 19.53
C ILE A 279 -9.31 -10.85 20.75
N SER A 280 -10.15 -11.89 20.74
CA SER A 280 -10.25 -12.84 21.86
C SER A 280 -8.94 -13.57 22.16
N ALA A 281 -8.13 -13.89 21.15
CA ALA A 281 -6.81 -14.49 21.35
C ALA A 281 -5.84 -13.47 22.00
N GLY A 282 -5.90 -12.23 21.58
CA GLY A 282 -5.12 -11.13 22.16
C GLY A 282 -5.48 -10.90 23.64
N GLU A 283 -6.76 -10.86 23.97
CA GLU A 283 -7.26 -10.71 25.35
C GLU A 283 -6.81 -11.86 26.25
N ILE A 284 -6.87 -13.10 25.77
CA ILE A 284 -6.41 -14.28 26.52
C ILE A 284 -4.89 -14.21 26.73
N LEU A 285 -4.11 -13.93 25.70
CA LEU A 285 -2.66 -13.79 25.82
C LEU A 285 -2.28 -12.65 26.77
N GLN A 286 -2.98 -11.51 26.70
CA GLN A 286 -2.82 -10.42 27.62
C GLN A 286 -3.09 -10.84 29.06
N THR A 287 -4.20 -11.54 29.35
CA THR A 287 -4.57 -12.01 30.67
C THR A 287 -3.53 -12.97 31.23
N VAL A 288 -3.07 -13.94 30.43
CA VAL A 288 -2.07 -14.92 30.83
C VAL A 288 -0.71 -14.25 31.06
N SER A 289 -0.32 -13.30 30.22
CA SER A 289 0.95 -12.56 30.36
C SER A 289 0.95 -11.59 31.55
N TYR A 290 -0.18 -10.92 31.86
CA TYR A 290 -0.29 -10.04 33.04
C TYR A 290 -0.17 -10.77 34.36
N THR A 291 -0.50 -12.06 34.41
CA THR A 291 -0.29 -12.87 35.62
C THR A 291 1.17 -13.23 35.84
N HIS A 292 2.03 -13.04 34.84
CA HIS A 292 3.45 -13.44 34.86
C HIS A 292 4.44 -12.34 34.47
N LEU A 293 4.00 -11.24 33.79
CA LEU A 293 4.88 -10.18 33.28
C LEU A 293 4.22 -8.80 33.28
N THR A 294 5.00 -7.78 33.65
CA THR A 294 4.74 -6.38 33.27
C THR A 294 5.24 -6.16 31.83
N LEU A 295 4.48 -6.59 30.83
CA LEU A 295 4.76 -6.24 29.43
C LEU A 295 4.21 -4.85 29.12
N PRO A 296 5.00 -3.92 28.57
CA PRO A 296 4.47 -2.67 28.06
C PRO A 296 3.68 -2.91 26.77
N THR A 297 2.39 -2.66 26.86
CA THR A 297 1.43 -2.40 25.77
C THR A 297 1.36 -3.40 24.60
N ILE A 298 0.31 -4.23 24.60
CA ILE A 298 -0.15 -4.97 23.42
C ILE A 298 -0.91 -3.97 22.53
N LEU A 299 -0.44 -3.72 21.33
CA LEU A 299 -1.18 -2.99 20.30
C LEU A 299 -2.06 -4.03 19.57
N LEU A 300 -3.38 -3.95 19.76
CA LEU A 300 -4.35 -4.71 18.97
C LEU A 300 -4.48 -4.00 17.61
N VAL A 301 -4.15 -4.70 16.54
CA VAL A 301 -4.30 -4.24 15.15
C VAL A 301 -5.60 -4.80 14.57
#